data_25b043b68365c5e88db39809211dfe27
#
_entry.id   25b043b68365c5e88db39809211dfe27
#
_cell.length_a   1.000
_cell.length_b   1.000
_cell.length_c   1.000
_cell.angle_alpha   90.00
_cell.angle_beta   90.00
_cell.angle_gamma   90.00
#
_symmetry.space_group_name_H-M   'P 1'
#
loop_
_entity.id
_entity.type
_entity.pdbx_description
1 polymer ?
#
loop_
_entity_poly.entity_id
_entity_poly.type
_entity_poly.pdbx_seq_one_letter_code
_entity_poly.pdbx_strand_id
1 'polypeptide(L)'
;RNNDCDFPFRQDSYFWYLTGFNEPNAALLLIKTDDAEKAVVFLRPRDPLLETWNGRRLGVERAPQKLNVDEAYSIDDFKTEFPKLTEKLTALYHVADRHPWGDKLLAESAVKFYAVFDWQPMLSEMRLIKSPNEIRLMQQAGQITAFGHIKAMQVTRPNRFEYEIESEILHEFNRHGARFPSYNSIIAGGDNACILHYTENDQPLKDGDLVLIDAGCEFAMYAGDITRTFPVNGKFTQPQREIYELVLKAQKRAIELLVPGNSIKLANDEVIRIKTQG
;
A
#
# COMPACT_ATOMS: atom_id res chain seq x y z
N ARG A 1 0.15 17.98 -6.70
CA ARG A 1 -0.25 18.59 -7.99
C ARG A 1 0.93 19.35 -8.58
N ASN A 2 1.25 19.12 -9.84
CA ASN A 2 2.34 19.76 -10.55
C ASN A 2 1.82 20.35 -11.86
N ASN A 3 1.63 21.66 -11.92
CA ASN A 3 1.01 22.39 -13.04
C ASN A 3 -0.33 21.77 -13.44
N ASP A 4 -0.47 21.25 -14.64
CA ASP A 4 -1.66 20.61 -15.19
C ASP A 4 -1.69 19.07 -14.99
N CYS A 5 -0.80 18.54 -14.18
CA CYS A 5 -0.72 17.11 -13.87
C CYS A 5 -1.21 16.85 -12.44
N ASP A 6 -2.28 16.08 -12.29
CA ASP A 6 -2.73 15.58 -11.01
C ASP A 6 -2.19 14.16 -10.77
N PHE A 7 -1.69 13.89 -9.56
CA PHE A 7 -1.37 12.53 -9.16
C PHE A 7 -2.66 11.71 -9.02
N PRO A 8 -2.67 10.45 -9.46
CA PRO A 8 -3.81 9.58 -9.25
C PRO A 8 -4.18 9.49 -7.77
N PHE A 9 -5.48 9.56 -7.49
CA PHE A 9 -5.97 9.40 -6.13
C PHE A 9 -5.80 7.94 -5.67
N ARG A 10 -5.24 7.79 -4.48
CA ARG A 10 -5.18 6.52 -3.76
C ARG A 10 -5.84 6.68 -2.39
N GLN A 11 -6.81 5.84 -2.09
CA GLN A 11 -7.57 5.87 -0.85
C GLN A 11 -6.70 5.51 0.36
N ASP A 12 -7.07 6.01 1.54
CA ASP A 12 -6.53 5.53 2.82
C ASP A 12 -6.77 4.03 2.98
N SER A 13 -5.77 3.30 3.46
CA SER A 13 -5.81 1.84 3.54
C SER A 13 -6.84 1.31 4.54
N TYR A 14 -7.12 2.03 5.65
CA TYR A 14 -8.16 1.64 6.61
C TYR A 14 -9.55 1.92 6.07
N PHE A 15 -9.73 3.07 5.41
CA PHE A 15 -11.01 3.38 4.76
C PHE A 15 -11.34 2.37 3.65
N TRP A 16 -10.34 2.03 2.82
CA TRP A 16 -10.49 0.97 1.82
C TRP A 16 -10.82 -0.38 2.45
N TYR A 17 -10.14 -0.77 3.52
CA TYR A 17 -10.37 -2.03 4.23
C TYR A 17 -11.83 -2.17 4.70
N LEU A 18 -12.43 -1.07 5.18
CA LEU A 18 -13.80 -1.06 5.68
C LEU A 18 -14.85 -0.93 4.57
N THR A 19 -14.54 -0.28 3.44
CA THR A 19 -15.55 0.13 2.46
C THR A 19 -15.35 -0.43 1.06
N GLY A 20 -14.12 -0.74 0.67
CA GLY A 20 -13.76 -1.02 -0.73
C GLY A 20 -14.00 0.16 -1.68
N PHE A 21 -14.12 1.39 -1.18
CA PHE A 21 -14.48 2.57 -1.94
C PHE A 21 -13.29 3.49 -2.21
N ASN A 22 -13.00 3.77 -3.49
CA ASN A 22 -11.82 4.52 -3.92
C ASN A 22 -12.19 5.85 -4.61
N GLU A 23 -13.03 6.66 -3.95
CA GLU A 23 -13.24 8.03 -4.37
C GLU A 23 -12.79 9.00 -3.26
N PRO A 24 -12.26 10.21 -3.63
CA PRO A 24 -11.88 11.23 -2.65
C PRO A 24 -13.09 11.86 -1.98
N ASN A 25 -12.83 12.56 -0.88
CA ASN A 25 -13.82 13.31 -0.12
C ASN A 25 -14.99 12.42 0.35
N ALA A 26 -14.66 11.31 0.99
CA ALA A 26 -15.63 10.41 1.61
C ALA A 26 -15.30 10.19 3.08
N ALA A 27 -16.33 10.03 3.92
CA ALA A 27 -16.19 9.68 5.33
C ALA A 27 -17.16 8.54 5.67
N LEU A 28 -16.70 7.58 6.47
CA LEU A 28 -17.51 6.50 7.01
C LEU A 28 -17.78 6.78 8.49
N LEU A 29 -19.03 6.72 8.88
CA LEU A 29 -19.49 6.81 10.26
C LEU A 29 -20.10 5.46 10.66
N LEU A 30 -19.48 4.79 11.62
CA LEU A 30 -20.00 3.58 12.25
C LEU A 30 -20.59 3.97 13.60
N ILE A 31 -21.90 3.78 13.77
CA ILE A 31 -22.64 4.13 14.97
C ILE A 31 -23.00 2.85 15.71
N LYS A 32 -22.73 2.83 17.00
CA LYS A 32 -23.18 1.78 17.89
C LYS A 32 -23.88 2.37 19.10
N THR A 33 -25.10 1.91 19.33
CA THR A 33 -25.88 2.18 20.54
C THR A 33 -26.22 0.84 21.22
N ASP A 34 -26.92 0.90 22.37
CA ASP A 34 -27.38 -0.31 23.03
C ASP A 34 -28.40 -1.10 22.18
N ASP A 35 -29.17 -0.40 21.35
CA ASP A 35 -30.29 -0.98 20.60
C ASP A 35 -30.00 -1.19 19.10
N ALA A 36 -28.94 -0.55 18.55
CA ALA A 36 -28.73 -0.54 17.11
C ALA A 36 -27.26 -0.34 16.72
N GLU A 37 -26.90 -0.92 15.57
CA GLU A 37 -25.66 -0.65 14.85
C GLU A 37 -26.00 -0.10 13.47
N LYS A 38 -25.27 0.92 13.01
CA LYS A 38 -25.54 1.59 11.75
C LYS A 38 -24.26 2.03 11.07
N ALA A 39 -24.15 1.77 9.78
CA ALA A 39 -23.09 2.26 8.92
C ALA A 39 -23.62 3.36 8.01
N VAL A 40 -23.01 4.53 8.04
CA VAL A 40 -23.39 5.70 7.25
C VAL A 40 -22.18 6.18 6.47
N VAL A 41 -22.33 6.43 5.17
CA VAL A 41 -21.27 7.00 4.35
C VAL A 41 -21.64 8.41 3.89
N PHE A 42 -20.70 9.33 4.02
CA PHE A 42 -20.73 10.64 3.38
C PHE A 42 -19.82 10.60 2.17
N LEU A 43 -20.31 10.99 0.99
CA LEU A 43 -19.55 10.95 -0.25
C LEU A 43 -19.99 12.06 -1.20
N ARG A 44 -19.22 12.25 -2.27
CA ARG A 44 -19.55 13.26 -3.28
C ARG A 44 -20.88 12.92 -3.98
N PRO A 45 -21.81 13.88 -4.10
CA PRO A 45 -23.02 13.69 -4.90
C PRO A 45 -22.66 13.58 -6.39
N ARG A 46 -23.56 13.02 -7.18
CA ARG A 46 -23.44 13.07 -8.64
C ARG A 46 -23.56 14.50 -9.12
N ASP A 47 -22.73 14.85 -10.09
CA ASP A 47 -22.72 16.15 -10.75
C ASP A 47 -22.36 15.94 -12.24
N PRO A 48 -23.36 15.98 -13.15
CA PRO A 48 -23.12 15.70 -14.57
C PRO A 48 -22.04 16.61 -15.21
N LEU A 49 -21.96 17.87 -14.76
CA LEU A 49 -20.96 18.81 -15.29
C LEU A 49 -19.55 18.43 -14.84
N LEU A 50 -19.35 18.19 -13.54
CA LEU A 50 -18.06 17.80 -12.99
C LEU A 50 -17.67 16.37 -13.43
N GLU A 51 -18.64 15.48 -13.60
CA GLU A 51 -18.39 14.12 -14.11
C GLU A 51 -17.88 14.12 -15.56
N THR A 52 -18.24 15.13 -16.35
CA THR A 52 -17.69 15.32 -17.70
C THR A 52 -16.18 15.58 -17.68
N TRP A 53 -15.69 16.27 -16.66
CA TRP A 53 -14.28 16.63 -16.52
C TRP A 53 -13.46 15.60 -15.72
N ASN A 54 -14.02 15.10 -14.62
CA ASN A 54 -13.26 14.36 -13.61
C ASN A 54 -13.65 12.88 -13.51
N GLY A 55 -14.52 12.41 -14.40
CA GLY A 55 -14.99 11.03 -14.39
C GLY A 55 -16.22 10.82 -13.49
N ARG A 56 -16.82 9.64 -13.63
CA ARG A 56 -18.09 9.27 -12.98
C ARG A 56 -17.92 9.16 -11.47
N ARG A 57 -18.97 9.55 -10.75
CA ARG A 57 -19.10 9.39 -9.30
C ARG A 57 -20.15 8.32 -8.97
N LEU A 58 -19.96 7.61 -7.86
CA LEU A 58 -20.97 6.66 -7.35
C LEU A 58 -22.28 7.36 -7.06
N GLY A 59 -22.21 8.48 -6.32
CA GLY A 59 -23.39 9.24 -5.87
C GLY A 59 -24.08 8.62 -4.67
N VAL A 60 -24.86 9.46 -4.00
CA VAL A 60 -25.57 9.13 -2.75
C VAL A 60 -26.57 7.99 -2.95
N GLU A 61 -27.32 8.02 -4.05
CA GLU A 61 -28.44 7.10 -4.31
C GLU A 61 -28.00 5.64 -4.47
N ARG A 62 -26.78 5.42 -4.99
CA ARG A 62 -26.25 4.08 -5.25
C ARG A 62 -25.38 3.54 -4.11
N ALA A 63 -24.92 4.43 -3.24
CA ALA A 63 -23.95 4.09 -2.21
C ALA A 63 -24.46 3.03 -1.22
N PRO A 64 -25.70 3.07 -0.71
CA PRO A 64 -26.19 2.07 0.24
C PRO A 64 -26.07 0.66 -0.31
N GLN A 65 -26.55 0.41 -1.52
CA GLN A 65 -26.50 -0.91 -2.14
C GLN A 65 -25.06 -1.31 -2.53
N LYS A 66 -24.28 -0.36 -3.08
CA LYS A 66 -22.95 -0.67 -3.62
C LYS A 66 -21.92 -0.89 -2.54
N LEU A 67 -22.01 -0.17 -1.43
CA LEU A 67 -21.06 -0.22 -0.31
C LEU A 67 -21.57 -1.03 0.87
N ASN A 68 -22.81 -1.56 0.79
CA ASN A 68 -23.48 -2.30 1.86
C ASN A 68 -23.48 -1.50 3.18
N VAL A 69 -23.95 -0.26 3.09
CA VAL A 69 -24.16 0.63 4.24
C VAL A 69 -25.64 0.95 4.39
N ASP A 70 -26.07 1.33 5.59
CA ASP A 70 -27.48 1.58 5.88
C ASP A 70 -27.98 2.89 5.26
N GLU A 71 -27.14 3.92 5.29
CA GLU A 71 -27.49 5.25 4.77
C GLU A 71 -26.29 5.90 4.07
N ALA A 72 -26.60 6.83 3.17
CA ALA A 72 -25.62 7.64 2.50
C ALA A 72 -26.10 9.09 2.38
N TYR A 73 -25.20 10.04 2.57
CA TYR A 73 -25.44 11.46 2.46
C TYR A 73 -24.39 12.14 1.59
N SER A 74 -24.74 13.31 1.03
CA SER A 74 -23.73 14.18 0.43
C SER A 74 -22.70 14.60 1.48
N ILE A 75 -21.44 14.62 1.09
CA ILE A 75 -20.40 15.16 1.97
C ILE A 75 -20.60 16.65 2.27
N ASP A 76 -21.29 17.36 1.38
CA ASP A 76 -21.63 18.78 1.56
C ASP A 76 -22.64 18.97 2.71
N ASP A 77 -23.43 17.94 3.02
CA ASP A 77 -24.42 17.94 4.11
C ASP A 77 -23.85 17.46 5.45
N PHE A 78 -22.55 17.17 5.52
CA PHE A 78 -21.93 16.64 6.74
C PHE A 78 -22.24 17.49 7.98
N LYS A 79 -22.16 18.81 7.86
CA LYS A 79 -22.41 19.74 8.99
C LYS A 79 -23.82 19.68 9.54
N THR A 80 -24.79 19.31 8.71
CA THR A 80 -26.23 19.25 9.10
C THR A 80 -26.64 17.85 9.51
N GLU A 81 -26.12 16.82 8.91
CA GLU A 81 -26.53 15.43 9.17
C GLU A 81 -25.72 14.78 10.29
N PHE A 82 -24.42 15.05 10.38
CA PHE A 82 -23.57 14.47 11.42
C PHE A 82 -24.06 14.78 12.84
N PRO A 83 -24.47 16.03 13.21
CA PRO A 83 -25.04 16.32 14.53
C PRO A 83 -26.32 15.52 14.83
N LYS A 84 -27.21 15.35 13.86
CA LYS A 84 -28.45 14.57 14.03
C LYS A 84 -28.15 13.09 14.27
N LEU A 85 -27.22 12.53 13.50
CA LEU A 85 -26.81 11.13 13.61
C LEU A 85 -26.10 10.82 14.93
N THR A 86 -25.48 11.82 15.54
CA THR A 86 -24.64 11.65 16.73
C THR A 86 -25.24 12.25 18.01
N GLU A 87 -26.48 12.79 17.96
CA GLU A 87 -27.10 13.51 19.06
C GLU A 87 -27.10 12.77 20.40
N LYS A 88 -27.27 11.43 20.36
CA LYS A 88 -27.33 10.58 21.56
C LYS A 88 -26.02 9.89 21.90
N LEU A 89 -24.94 10.18 21.16
CA LEU A 89 -23.66 9.53 21.35
C LEU A 89 -22.78 10.33 22.30
N THR A 90 -22.07 9.61 23.16
CA THR A 90 -21.22 10.21 24.20
C THR A 90 -19.73 10.11 23.87
N ALA A 91 -19.35 9.19 23.01
CA ALA A 91 -17.96 8.92 22.65
C ALA A 91 -17.75 8.97 21.14
N LEU A 92 -16.59 9.43 20.72
CA LEU A 92 -16.11 9.42 19.34
C LEU A 92 -14.80 8.63 19.27
N TYR A 93 -14.70 7.75 18.28
CA TYR A 93 -13.43 7.13 17.89
C TYR A 93 -12.87 7.87 16.68
N HIS A 94 -11.82 8.64 16.88
CA HIS A 94 -11.20 9.49 15.87
C HIS A 94 -9.70 9.63 16.14
N VAL A 95 -8.89 9.76 15.08
CA VAL A 95 -7.46 10.03 15.18
C VAL A 95 -7.19 11.42 14.64
N ALA A 96 -6.91 12.36 15.54
CA ALA A 96 -6.56 13.72 15.18
C ALA A 96 -5.24 13.78 14.38
N ASP A 97 -5.09 14.78 13.54
CA ASP A 97 -3.92 15.06 12.70
C ASP A 97 -3.59 14.00 11.63
N ARG A 98 -4.34 12.89 11.59
CA ARG A 98 -4.18 11.88 10.55
C ARG A 98 -4.72 12.34 9.20
N HIS A 99 -5.89 12.98 9.24
CA HIS A 99 -6.58 13.51 8.07
C HIS A 99 -7.08 14.93 8.35
N PRO A 100 -6.25 15.96 8.10
CA PRO A 100 -6.61 17.37 8.39
C PRO A 100 -7.95 17.80 7.79
N TRP A 101 -8.32 17.22 6.64
CA TRP A 101 -9.62 17.44 6.04
C TRP A 101 -10.78 16.89 6.91
N GLY A 102 -10.62 15.69 7.47
CA GLY A 102 -11.60 15.09 8.39
C GLY A 102 -11.69 15.85 9.70
N ASP A 103 -10.56 16.27 10.27
CA ASP A 103 -10.52 17.11 11.47
C ASP A 103 -11.29 18.42 11.27
N LYS A 104 -11.13 19.04 10.10
CA LYS A 104 -11.86 20.24 9.72
C LYS A 104 -13.38 19.99 9.67
N LEU A 105 -13.81 18.88 9.04
CA LEU A 105 -15.25 18.53 8.99
C LEU A 105 -15.84 18.36 10.40
N LEU A 106 -15.14 17.66 11.28
CA LEU A 106 -15.56 17.46 12.66
C LEU A 106 -15.63 18.78 13.42
N ALA A 107 -14.62 19.63 13.31
CA ALA A 107 -14.59 20.95 13.94
C ALA A 107 -15.75 21.84 13.46
N GLU A 108 -16.05 21.82 12.17
CA GLU A 108 -17.13 22.59 11.56
C GLU A 108 -18.52 22.07 11.90
N SER A 109 -18.66 20.80 12.32
CA SER A 109 -19.94 20.25 12.79
C SER A 109 -20.36 20.76 14.16
N ALA A 110 -19.43 21.36 14.92
CA ALA A 110 -19.64 21.88 16.27
C ALA A 110 -20.14 20.85 17.31
N VAL A 111 -20.11 19.56 17.00
CA VAL A 111 -20.48 18.48 17.94
C VAL A 111 -19.36 18.29 18.96
N LYS A 112 -19.73 18.11 20.24
CA LYS A 112 -18.81 17.82 21.33
C LYS A 112 -19.12 16.45 21.92
N PHE A 113 -18.09 15.63 22.09
CA PHE A 113 -18.18 14.33 22.74
C PHE A 113 -17.55 14.39 24.13
N TYR A 114 -18.05 13.57 25.04
CA TYR A 114 -17.48 13.44 26.39
C TYR A 114 -16.09 12.78 26.37
N ALA A 115 -15.91 11.83 25.43
CA ALA A 115 -14.65 11.12 25.27
C ALA A 115 -14.32 10.96 23.79
N VAL A 116 -13.02 11.08 23.48
CA VAL A 116 -12.48 10.81 22.15
C VAL A 116 -11.40 9.76 22.31
N PHE A 117 -11.51 8.68 21.54
CA PHE A 117 -10.61 7.53 21.55
C PHE A 117 -9.96 7.33 20.18
N ASP A 118 -8.80 6.73 20.17
CA ASP A 118 -8.12 6.30 18.95
C ASP A 118 -8.72 4.99 18.44
N TRP A 119 -9.21 4.97 17.19
CA TRP A 119 -9.71 3.76 16.54
C TRP A 119 -8.60 2.87 15.96
N GLN A 120 -7.39 3.38 15.76
CA GLN A 120 -6.30 2.68 15.07
C GLN A 120 -5.94 1.32 15.69
N PRO A 121 -5.80 1.19 17.02
CA PRO A 121 -5.47 -0.11 17.62
C PRO A 121 -6.49 -1.20 17.26
N MET A 122 -7.79 -0.88 17.27
CA MET A 122 -8.85 -1.84 16.94
C MET A 122 -8.76 -2.31 15.49
N LEU A 123 -8.65 -1.38 14.54
CA LEU A 123 -8.56 -1.73 13.12
C LEU A 123 -7.22 -2.39 12.77
N SER A 124 -6.15 -2.01 13.44
CA SER A 124 -4.85 -2.68 13.27
C SER A 124 -4.91 -4.13 13.72
N GLU A 125 -5.54 -4.40 14.86
CA GLU A 125 -5.75 -5.76 15.37
C GLU A 125 -6.61 -6.60 14.42
N MET A 126 -7.72 -6.04 13.90
CA MET A 126 -8.56 -6.72 12.90
C MET A 126 -7.78 -7.09 11.63
N ARG A 127 -6.80 -6.28 11.22
CA ARG A 127 -5.99 -6.48 10.01
C ARG A 127 -4.82 -7.43 10.19
N LEU A 128 -4.49 -7.86 11.42
CA LEU A 128 -3.40 -8.81 11.67
C LEU A 128 -3.68 -10.17 11.02
N ILE A 129 -4.88 -10.69 11.19
CA ILE A 129 -5.28 -11.96 10.60
C ILE A 129 -6.02 -11.69 9.29
N LYS A 130 -5.40 -12.11 8.19
CA LYS A 130 -5.94 -11.87 6.84
C LYS A 130 -7.01 -12.89 6.50
N SER A 131 -8.09 -12.42 5.92
CA SER A 131 -9.13 -13.27 5.33
C SER A 131 -8.59 -14.04 4.11
N PRO A 132 -9.24 -15.13 3.66
CA PRO A 132 -8.85 -15.83 2.44
C PRO A 132 -8.81 -14.93 1.20
N ASN A 133 -9.71 -13.95 1.12
CA ASN A 133 -9.72 -13.00 0.00
C ASN A 133 -8.51 -12.05 0.03
N GLU A 134 -8.14 -11.55 1.19
CA GLU A 134 -6.94 -10.72 1.36
C GLU A 134 -5.68 -11.51 1.00
N ILE A 135 -5.56 -12.76 1.47
CA ILE A 135 -4.43 -13.64 1.11
C ILE A 135 -4.36 -13.82 -0.40
N ARG A 136 -5.49 -14.03 -1.10
CA ARG A 136 -5.52 -14.14 -2.55
C ARG A 136 -5.03 -12.88 -3.26
N LEU A 137 -5.42 -11.70 -2.76
CA LEU A 137 -4.95 -10.42 -3.33
C LEU A 137 -3.45 -10.20 -3.07
N MET A 138 -2.95 -10.54 -1.88
CA MET A 138 -1.52 -10.50 -1.57
C MET A 138 -0.72 -11.46 -2.46
N GLN A 139 -1.23 -12.67 -2.71
CA GLN A 139 -0.62 -13.62 -3.63
C GLN A 139 -0.56 -13.08 -5.05
N GLN A 140 -1.63 -12.43 -5.54
CA GLN A 140 -1.65 -11.78 -6.85
C GLN A 140 -0.62 -10.63 -6.94
N ALA A 141 -0.55 -9.77 -5.91
CA ALA A 141 0.45 -8.71 -5.85
C ALA A 141 1.87 -9.28 -5.89
N GLY A 142 2.14 -10.32 -5.09
CA GLY A 142 3.43 -11.02 -5.09
C GLY A 142 3.77 -11.67 -6.45
N GLN A 143 2.80 -12.28 -7.11
CA GLN A 143 3.00 -12.90 -8.43
C GLN A 143 3.29 -11.86 -9.52
N ILE A 144 2.53 -10.76 -9.56
CA ILE A 144 2.77 -9.66 -10.51
C ILE A 144 4.16 -9.05 -10.26
N THR A 145 4.52 -8.85 -9.00
CA THR A 145 5.86 -8.39 -8.61
C THR A 145 6.96 -9.34 -9.12
N ALA A 146 6.77 -10.65 -8.95
CA ALA A 146 7.73 -11.64 -9.44
C ALA A 146 7.86 -11.60 -10.98
N PHE A 147 6.80 -11.36 -11.73
CA PHE A 147 6.88 -11.17 -13.19
C PHE A 147 7.74 -9.97 -13.56
N GLY A 148 7.61 -8.83 -12.83
CA GLY A 148 8.47 -7.68 -13.01
C GLY A 148 9.96 -8.01 -12.79
N HIS A 149 10.29 -8.75 -11.75
CA HIS A 149 11.66 -9.20 -11.49
C HIS A 149 12.20 -10.16 -12.55
N ILE A 150 11.38 -11.10 -13.01
CA ILE A 150 11.75 -12.00 -14.12
C ILE A 150 12.03 -11.18 -15.38
N LYS A 151 11.16 -10.20 -15.68
CA LYS A 151 11.37 -9.30 -16.81
C LYS A 151 12.66 -8.51 -16.67
N ALA A 152 12.95 -7.96 -15.50
CA ALA A 152 14.18 -7.25 -15.22
C ALA A 152 15.43 -8.14 -15.48
N MET A 153 15.43 -9.38 -15.00
CA MET A 153 16.52 -10.33 -15.24
C MET A 153 16.72 -10.60 -16.73
N GLN A 154 15.66 -10.67 -17.52
CA GLN A 154 15.71 -10.93 -18.96
C GLN A 154 16.29 -9.76 -19.78
N VAL A 155 16.07 -8.53 -19.31
CA VAL A 155 16.43 -7.32 -20.08
C VAL A 155 17.70 -6.63 -19.59
N THR A 156 18.15 -6.94 -18.37
CA THR A 156 19.37 -6.36 -17.80
C THR A 156 20.58 -6.82 -18.58
N ARG A 157 21.42 -5.85 -18.94
CA ARG A 157 22.72 -6.06 -19.61
C ARG A 157 23.59 -4.82 -19.44
N PRO A 158 24.91 -4.92 -19.62
CA PRO A 158 25.82 -3.77 -19.57
C PRO A 158 25.39 -2.64 -20.49
N ASN A 159 25.62 -1.40 -20.06
CA ASN A 159 25.30 -0.14 -20.72
C ASN A 159 23.81 0.22 -20.79
N ARG A 160 22.90 -0.55 -20.22
CA ARG A 160 21.54 -0.07 -19.95
C ARG A 160 21.55 0.79 -18.70
N PHE A 161 20.68 1.79 -18.67
CA PHE A 161 20.47 2.63 -17.49
C PHE A 161 19.50 1.96 -16.50
N GLU A 162 19.65 2.29 -15.21
CA GLU A 162 18.80 1.80 -14.13
C GLU A 162 17.31 2.12 -14.38
N TYR A 163 17.00 3.36 -14.85
CA TYR A 163 15.61 3.75 -15.19
C TYR A 163 15.03 2.96 -16.37
N GLU A 164 15.83 2.42 -17.27
CA GLU A 164 15.32 1.56 -18.35
C GLU A 164 14.84 0.22 -17.80
N ILE A 165 15.53 -0.33 -16.78
CA ILE A 165 15.08 -1.53 -16.10
C ILE A 165 13.84 -1.26 -15.27
N GLU A 166 13.79 -0.12 -14.56
CA GLU A 166 12.61 0.34 -13.84
C GLU A 166 11.38 0.41 -14.76
N SER A 167 11.52 1.01 -15.94
CA SER A 167 10.42 1.14 -16.90
C SER A 167 9.87 -0.20 -17.38
N GLU A 168 10.73 -1.22 -17.55
CA GLU A 168 10.30 -2.57 -17.92
C GLU A 168 9.52 -3.25 -16.77
N ILE A 169 9.95 -3.03 -15.52
CA ILE A 169 9.24 -3.53 -14.32
C ILE A 169 7.86 -2.87 -14.22
N LEU A 170 7.80 -1.55 -14.33
CA LEU A 170 6.54 -0.79 -14.25
C LEU A 170 5.59 -1.16 -15.41
N HIS A 171 6.13 -1.40 -16.62
CA HIS A 171 5.35 -1.91 -17.73
C HIS A 171 4.73 -3.28 -17.38
N GLU A 172 5.52 -4.18 -16.80
CA GLU A 172 5.04 -5.51 -16.41
C GLU A 172 3.95 -5.43 -15.34
N PHE A 173 4.08 -4.53 -14.35
CA PHE A 173 3.04 -4.29 -13.36
C PHE A 173 1.74 -3.81 -14.01
N ASN A 174 1.83 -2.79 -14.87
CA ASN A 174 0.69 -2.19 -15.52
C ASN A 174 -0.08 -3.17 -16.42
N ARG A 175 0.61 -3.98 -17.21
CA ARG A 175 -0.04 -4.96 -18.10
C ARG A 175 -0.82 -6.05 -17.36
N HIS A 176 -0.49 -6.27 -16.08
CA HIS A 176 -1.20 -7.21 -15.21
C HIS A 176 -2.23 -6.52 -14.29
N GLY A 177 -2.53 -5.23 -14.50
CA GLY A 177 -3.56 -4.48 -13.80
C GLY A 177 -3.11 -3.84 -12.49
N ALA A 178 -1.85 -3.96 -12.10
CA ALA A 178 -1.26 -3.24 -10.97
C ALA A 178 -0.71 -1.90 -11.47
N ARG A 179 -1.53 -0.85 -11.38
CA ARG A 179 -1.22 0.46 -11.97
C ARG A 179 -0.18 1.27 -11.19
N PHE A 180 0.13 0.87 -9.97
CA PHE A 180 1.02 1.61 -9.08
C PHE A 180 2.09 0.69 -8.49
N PRO A 181 3.32 1.19 -8.31
CA PRO A 181 4.27 0.54 -7.42
C PRO A 181 3.76 0.69 -5.97
N SER A 182 4.11 -0.26 -5.11
CA SER A 182 3.82 -0.20 -3.67
C SER A 182 4.75 0.77 -2.93
N TYR A 183 5.91 1.02 -3.47
CA TYR A 183 6.92 2.00 -3.06
C TYR A 183 7.79 2.40 -4.26
N ASN A 184 8.61 3.45 -4.13
CA ASN A 184 9.54 3.84 -5.18
C ASN A 184 10.52 2.71 -5.45
N SER A 185 10.56 2.22 -6.70
CA SER A 185 11.44 1.12 -7.09
C SER A 185 12.91 1.53 -6.93
N ILE A 186 13.71 0.60 -6.45
CA ILE A 186 15.16 0.72 -6.31
C ILE A 186 15.81 -0.18 -7.37
N ILE A 187 16.57 0.43 -8.27
CA ILE A 187 17.36 -0.28 -9.28
C ILE A 187 18.81 0.18 -9.12
N ALA A 188 19.59 -0.54 -8.36
CA ALA A 188 20.88 -0.08 -7.87
C ALA A 188 22.05 -0.94 -8.43
N GLY A 189 22.80 -0.37 -9.39
CA GLY A 189 24.00 -1.02 -9.96
C GLY A 189 25.26 -0.72 -9.16
N GLY A 190 26.13 -1.73 -8.96
CA GLY A 190 27.44 -1.57 -8.31
C GLY A 190 27.34 -0.93 -6.93
N ASP A 191 28.06 0.16 -6.70
CA ASP A 191 28.13 0.86 -5.40
C ASP A 191 26.80 1.46 -4.95
N ASN A 192 25.89 1.78 -5.89
CA ASN A 192 24.54 2.29 -5.57
C ASN A 192 23.75 1.28 -4.72
N ALA A 193 24.02 -0.01 -4.87
CA ALA A 193 23.40 -1.08 -4.08
C ALA A 193 23.76 -1.02 -2.57
N CYS A 194 24.72 -0.20 -2.19
CA CYS A 194 25.07 0.06 -0.79
C CYS A 194 24.24 1.19 -0.17
N ILE A 195 23.40 1.88 -0.95
CA ILE A 195 22.49 2.91 -0.48
C ILE A 195 21.11 2.27 -0.28
N LEU A 196 20.64 2.18 0.97
CA LEU A 196 19.47 1.38 1.33
C LEU A 196 18.19 1.78 0.57
N HIS A 197 17.94 3.08 0.43
CA HIS A 197 16.77 3.60 -0.30
C HIS A 197 17.23 4.45 -1.50
N TYR A 198 18.03 3.84 -2.38
CA TYR A 198 18.47 4.45 -3.62
C TYR A 198 17.31 4.52 -4.62
N THR A 199 16.89 5.70 -5.01
CA THR A 199 15.73 5.92 -5.89
C THR A 199 16.01 6.82 -7.09
N GLU A 200 17.24 7.27 -7.27
CA GLU A 200 17.66 8.08 -8.41
C GLU A 200 17.54 7.30 -9.72
N ASN A 201 17.95 6.03 -9.72
CA ASN A 201 17.85 5.10 -10.85
C ASN A 201 18.39 5.69 -12.18
N ASP A 202 19.46 6.48 -12.15
CA ASP A 202 19.89 7.27 -13.30
C ASP A 202 21.28 6.89 -13.84
N GLN A 203 21.93 5.87 -13.25
CA GLN A 203 23.27 5.46 -13.65
C GLN A 203 23.26 4.30 -14.65
N PRO A 204 24.29 4.20 -15.53
CA PRO A 204 24.46 3.05 -16.42
C PRO A 204 24.97 1.82 -15.65
N LEU A 205 24.38 0.69 -15.92
CA LEU A 205 24.82 -0.61 -15.40
C LEU A 205 26.13 -1.04 -16.08
N LYS A 206 27.14 -1.42 -15.29
CA LYS A 206 28.45 -1.77 -15.80
C LYS A 206 28.64 -3.29 -15.88
N ASP A 207 29.47 -3.71 -16.82
CA ASP A 207 29.88 -5.11 -16.90
C ASP A 207 30.68 -5.55 -15.66
N GLY A 208 30.32 -6.68 -15.09
CA GLY A 208 30.96 -7.22 -13.88
C GLY A 208 30.33 -6.75 -12.57
N ASP A 209 29.46 -5.72 -12.59
CA ASP A 209 28.72 -5.28 -11.41
C ASP A 209 27.56 -6.23 -11.07
N LEU A 210 27.15 -6.20 -9.81
CA LEU A 210 25.84 -6.69 -9.38
C LEU A 210 24.82 -5.56 -9.52
N VAL A 211 23.57 -5.91 -9.83
CA VAL A 211 22.43 -5.02 -9.69
C VAL A 211 21.50 -5.57 -8.61
N LEU A 212 21.15 -4.73 -7.65
CA LEU A 212 20.10 -4.97 -6.66
C LEU A 212 18.83 -4.29 -7.16
N ILE A 213 17.74 -5.04 -7.21
CA ILE A 213 16.41 -4.55 -7.54
C ILE A 213 15.51 -4.80 -6.35
N ASP A 214 14.96 -3.74 -5.81
CA ASP A 214 13.92 -3.77 -4.79
C ASP A 214 12.69 -3.06 -5.33
N ALA A 215 11.69 -3.83 -5.72
CA ALA A 215 10.50 -3.33 -6.38
C ALA A 215 9.30 -4.22 -6.06
N GLY A 216 8.15 -3.58 -5.93
CA GLY A 216 6.88 -4.26 -5.72
C GLY A 216 5.71 -3.47 -6.30
N CYS A 217 4.66 -4.16 -6.69
CA CYS A 217 3.44 -3.52 -7.17
C CYS A 217 2.37 -3.43 -6.07
N GLU A 218 1.50 -2.45 -6.18
CA GLU A 218 0.24 -2.44 -5.44
C GLU A 218 -0.89 -2.99 -6.32
N PHE A 219 -1.52 -4.05 -5.89
CA PHE A 219 -2.68 -4.65 -6.55
C PHE A 219 -3.87 -4.67 -5.61
N ALA A 220 -4.95 -3.99 -5.99
CA ALA A 220 -6.17 -3.84 -5.17
C ALA A 220 -5.88 -3.40 -3.72
N MET A 221 -4.98 -2.43 -3.55
CA MET A 221 -4.50 -1.88 -2.27
C MET A 221 -3.65 -2.83 -1.40
N TYR A 222 -3.22 -3.97 -1.94
CA TYR A 222 -2.28 -4.88 -1.28
C TYR A 222 -0.93 -4.84 -1.98
N ALA A 223 0.14 -4.75 -1.20
CA ALA A 223 1.49 -4.57 -1.67
C ALA A 223 2.20 -5.90 -1.93
N GLY A 224 2.91 -6.00 -3.06
CA GLY A 224 4.03 -6.90 -3.24
C GLY A 224 5.32 -6.20 -2.84
N ASP A 225 6.32 -6.96 -2.41
CA ASP A 225 7.62 -6.47 -1.97
C ASP A 225 8.66 -7.57 -2.19
N ILE A 226 9.56 -7.38 -3.16
CA ILE A 226 10.58 -8.36 -3.52
C ILE A 226 11.91 -7.65 -3.79
N THR A 227 12.96 -8.10 -3.09
CA THR A 227 14.33 -7.71 -3.43
C THR A 227 15.09 -8.88 -4.07
N ARG A 228 15.78 -8.62 -5.17
CA ARG A 228 16.69 -9.58 -5.83
C ARG A 228 17.97 -8.91 -6.27
N THR A 229 19.09 -9.62 -6.11
CA THR A 229 20.42 -9.20 -6.58
C THR A 229 20.97 -10.22 -7.57
N PHE A 230 21.48 -9.75 -8.71
CA PHE A 230 22.06 -10.62 -9.73
C PHE A 230 23.13 -9.87 -10.55
N PRO A 231 24.04 -10.58 -11.24
CA PRO A 231 25.06 -9.95 -12.07
C PRO A 231 24.46 -9.26 -13.30
N VAL A 232 24.91 -8.04 -13.59
CA VAL A 232 24.48 -7.26 -14.77
C VAL A 232 24.73 -8.05 -16.08
N ASN A 233 25.82 -8.80 -16.17
CA ASN A 233 26.17 -9.62 -17.34
C ASN A 233 25.68 -11.07 -17.25
N GLY A 234 24.90 -11.42 -16.22
CA GLY A 234 24.37 -12.77 -16.01
C GLY A 234 25.38 -13.81 -15.46
N LYS A 235 26.60 -13.40 -15.07
CA LYS A 235 27.62 -14.31 -14.57
C LYS A 235 28.21 -13.81 -13.26
N PHE A 236 28.03 -14.59 -12.19
CA PHE A 236 28.70 -14.32 -10.91
C PHE A 236 30.21 -14.55 -11.04
N THR A 237 31.00 -13.62 -10.51
CA THR A 237 32.39 -13.93 -10.12
C THR A 237 32.42 -14.84 -8.91
N GLN A 238 33.54 -15.50 -8.62
CA GLN A 238 33.65 -16.40 -7.48
C GLN A 238 33.33 -15.68 -6.14
N PRO A 239 33.89 -14.49 -5.81
CA PRO A 239 33.55 -13.78 -4.58
C PRO A 239 32.07 -13.34 -4.50
N GLN A 240 31.51 -12.88 -5.61
CA GLN A 240 30.10 -12.51 -5.67
C GLN A 240 29.17 -13.69 -5.34
N ARG A 241 29.51 -14.85 -5.89
CA ARG A 241 28.74 -16.08 -5.69
C ARG A 241 28.81 -16.56 -4.25
N GLU A 242 29.97 -16.54 -3.63
CA GLU A 242 30.18 -16.96 -2.23
C GLU A 242 29.29 -16.12 -1.28
N ILE A 243 29.32 -14.79 -1.42
CA ILE A 243 28.49 -13.90 -0.62
C ILE A 243 27.00 -14.10 -0.93
N TYR A 244 26.64 -14.23 -2.21
CA TYR A 244 25.24 -14.47 -2.60
C TYR A 244 24.69 -15.77 -2.00
N GLU A 245 25.44 -16.87 -2.06
CA GLU A 245 25.01 -18.16 -1.50
C GLU A 245 24.86 -18.11 0.02
N LEU A 246 25.72 -17.36 0.72
CA LEU A 246 25.62 -17.14 2.16
C LEU A 246 24.33 -16.38 2.52
N VAL A 247 24.04 -15.28 1.79
CA VAL A 247 22.83 -14.50 1.99
C VAL A 247 21.56 -15.32 1.68
N LEU A 248 21.59 -16.10 0.58
CA LEU A 248 20.48 -16.98 0.21
C LEU A 248 20.22 -18.06 1.27
N LYS A 249 21.27 -18.65 1.86
CA LYS A 249 21.16 -19.59 2.97
C LYS A 249 20.49 -18.94 4.18
N ALA A 250 20.91 -17.73 4.52
CA ALA A 250 20.33 -16.99 5.64
C ALA A 250 18.84 -16.65 5.39
N GLN A 251 18.48 -16.20 4.18
CA GLN A 251 17.10 -15.92 3.78
C GLN A 251 16.20 -17.15 3.89
N LYS A 252 16.63 -18.28 3.31
CA LYS A 252 15.86 -19.52 3.37
C LYS A 252 15.61 -19.96 4.82
N ARG A 253 16.64 -19.86 5.66
CA ARG A 253 16.53 -20.20 7.07
C ARG A 253 15.58 -19.28 7.82
N ALA A 254 15.59 -17.98 7.53
CA ALA A 254 14.64 -17.02 8.11
C ALA A 254 13.19 -17.39 7.74
N ILE A 255 12.92 -17.72 6.49
CA ILE A 255 11.58 -18.12 6.02
C ILE A 255 11.10 -19.39 6.78
N GLU A 256 11.96 -20.39 6.96
CA GLU A 256 11.62 -21.60 7.72
C GLU A 256 11.27 -21.33 9.19
N LEU A 257 11.84 -20.27 9.77
CA LEU A 257 11.61 -19.90 11.16
C LEU A 257 10.37 -19.01 11.36
N LEU A 258 9.86 -18.37 10.30
CA LEU A 258 8.68 -17.52 10.37
C LEU A 258 7.38 -18.36 10.33
N VAL A 259 7.15 -19.08 11.39
CA VAL A 259 5.97 -19.95 11.60
C VAL A 259 5.25 -19.56 12.89
N PRO A 260 3.96 -19.90 13.06
CA PRO A 260 3.21 -19.64 14.28
C PRO A 260 3.96 -20.14 15.54
N GLY A 261 4.04 -19.31 16.56
CA GLY A 261 4.77 -19.57 17.80
C GLY A 261 6.21 -19.04 17.84
N ASN A 262 6.81 -18.71 16.69
CA ASN A 262 8.13 -18.09 16.63
C ASN A 262 8.03 -16.56 16.53
N SER A 263 9.10 -15.87 16.95
CA SER A 263 9.22 -14.42 16.83
C SER A 263 10.10 -14.01 15.67
N ILE A 264 9.88 -12.80 15.14
CA ILE A 264 10.77 -12.16 14.16
C ILE A 264 12.20 -12.07 14.71
N LYS A 265 12.35 -11.82 16.02
CA LYS A 265 13.66 -11.77 16.68
C LYS A 265 14.42 -13.07 16.52
N LEU A 266 13.78 -14.22 16.71
CA LEU A 266 14.44 -15.53 16.53
C LEU A 266 14.99 -15.71 15.12
N ALA A 267 14.20 -15.35 14.10
CA ALA A 267 14.62 -15.42 12.71
C ALA A 267 15.82 -14.47 12.43
N ASN A 268 15.77 -13.25 12.96
CA ASN A 268 16.84 -12.28 12.82
C ASN A 268 18.16 -12.72 13.50
N ASP A 269 18.08 -13.22 14.73
CA ASP A 269 19.26 -13.71 15.47
C ASP A 269 19.95 -14.86 14.70
N GLU A 270 19.17 -15.74 14.08
CA GLU A 270 19.71 -16.84 13.27
C GLU A 270 20.34 -16.34 11.95
N VAL A 271 19.77 -15.33 11.29
CA VAL A 271 20.36 -14.67 10.12
C VAL A 271 21.71 -14.06 10.47
N ILE A 272 21.80 -13.35 11.60
CA ILE A 272 23.06 -12.78 12.09
C ILE A 272 24.08 -13.90 12.32
N ARG A 273 23.69 -14.97 13.01
CA ARG A 273 24.56 -16.11 13.28
C ARG A 273 25.13 -16.72 12.00
N ILE A 274 24.30 -16.96 10.98
CA ILE A 274 24.72 -17.54 9.70
C ILE A 274 25.72 -16.62 8.99
N LYS A 275 25.40 -15.32 8.92
CA LYS A 275 26.28 -14.34 8.25
C LYS A 275 27.63 -14.12 8.95
N THR A 276 27.67 -14.31 10.27
CA THR A 276 28.91 -14.15 11.06
C THR A 276 29.84 -15.38 10.97
N GLN A 277 29.27 -16.55 10.74
CA GLN A 277 30.02 -17.81 10.67
C GLN A 277 30.47 -18.20 9.26
N GLY A 278 29.90 -17.63 8.24
CA GLY A 278 30.25 -17.87 6.81
C GLY A 278 31.02 -16.73 6.24
#